data_c01e925d0263eb0f0df4b5273dff5f65
#
_entry.id   c01e925d0263eb0f0df4b5273dff5f65
#
_cell.length_a   1.000
_cell.length_b   1.000
_cell.length_c   1.000
_cell.angle_alpha   90.00
_cell.angle_beta   90.00
_cell.angle_gamma   90.00
#
_symmetry.space_group_name_H-M   'P 1'
#
loop_
_entity.id
_entity.type
_entity.pdbx_description
1 polymer ?
#
loop_
_entity_poly.entity_id
_entity_poly.type
_entity_poly.pdbx_seq_one_letter_code
_entity_poly.pdbx_strand_id
1 'polypeptide(L)'
;IEEDNCMRQIGENMIHLSAYQPQIDEEGHYCTDIPKVGNTILVIDLVDPSLRDMPIGIKVIKGSNIDEGETVKHIQPTLYEDGVISTQSSFDQGKYLVLITAEGVPPLNYAYHLRVEMINYANVFRASIGPMVALLLTTLLGYKLFKSKRFRSWLASRGSKKD
;
A
#
# COMPACT_ATOMS: atom_id res chain seq x y z
N ILE A 1 -4.47 -15.50 11.09
CA ILE A 1 -4.28 -15.54 9.62
C ILE A 1 -4.11 -14.09 9.24
N GLU A 2 -2.88 -13.70 8.98
CA GLU A 2 -2.54 -12.35 8.48
C GLU A 2 -3.13 -12.27 7.09
N GLU A 3 -4.05 -11.34 6.87
CA GLU A 3 -4.71 -11.13 5.59
C GLU A 3 -3.66 -10.52 4.65
N ASP A 4 -3.16 -11.31 3.72
CA ASP A 4 -2.15 -10.87 2.77
C ASP A 4 -2.78 -9.85 1.81
N ASN A 5 -2.42 -8.58 2.03
CA ASN A 5 -2.93 -7.45 1.26
C ASN A 5 -2.54 -7.48 -0.23
N CYS A 6 -1.68 -8.41 -0.64
CA CYS A 6 -1.26 -8.60 -2.03
C CYS A 6 -2.17 -9.56 -2.81
N MET A 7 -2.99 -10.35 -2.11
CA MET A 7 -3.96 -11.27 -2.74
C MET A 7 -5.14 -10.51 -3.35
N ARG A 8 -5.55 -10.92 -4.54
CA ARG A 8 -6.73 -10.38 -5.24
C ARG A 8 -7.49 -11.49 -5.94
N GLN A 9 -8.79 -11.29 -6.02
CA GLN A 9 -9.67 -12.19 -6.73
C GLN A 9 -9.90 -11.73 -8.17
N ILE A 10 -9.78 -12.66 -9.13
CA ILE A 10 -10.08 -12.47 -10.55
C ILE A 10 -11.12 -13.51 -10.97
N GLY A 11 -12.38 -13.08 -11.12
CA GLY A 11 -13.50 -14.01 -11.23
C GLY A 11 -13.65 -14.87 -9.96
N GLU A 12 -13.57 -16.19 -10.08
CA GLU A 12 -13.56 -17.13 -8.96
C GLU A 12 -12.15 -17.52 -8.51
N ASN A 13 -11.11 -17.03 -9.20
CA ASN A 13 -9.73 -17.40 -8.98
C ASN A 13 -8.97 -16.33 -8.20
N MET A 14 -7.86 -16.73 -7.58
CA MET A 14 -7.00 -15.86 -6.78
C MET A 14 -5.66 -15.66 -7.49
N ILE A 15 -5.19 -14.43 -7.45
CA ILE A 15 -3.84 -14.02 -7.85
C ILE A 15 -3.16 -13.30 -6.70
N HIS A 16 -1.84 -13.38 -6.65
CA HIS A 16 -1.02 -12.64 -5.72
C HIS A 16 -0.07 -11.74 -6.52
N LEU A 17 -0.12 -10.42 -6.31
CA LEU A 17 0.75 -9.47 -7.00
C LEU A 17 1.67 -8.80 -6.01
N SER A 18 2.97 -8.98 -6.20
CA SER A 18 4.02 -8.37 -5.39
C SER A 18 4.95 -7.52 -6.24
N ALA A 19 5.40 -6.42 -5.67
CA ALA A 19 6.42 -5.55 -6.24
C ALA A 19 7.67 -5.58 -5.36
N TYR A 20 8.84 -5.70 -5.96
CA TYR A 20 10.13 -5.74 -5.26
C TYR A 20 11.04 -4.64 -5.77
N GLN A 21 11.72 -3.98 -4.83
CA GLN A 21 12.78 -3.00 -5.12
C GLN A 21 14.06 -3.36 -4.35
N PRO A 22 14.85 -4.36 -4.81
CA PRO A 22 16.02 -4.84 -4.08
C PRO A 22 17.06 -3.75 -3.80
N GLN A 23 17.11 -2.69 -4.63
CA GLN A 23 17.98 -1.54 -4.43
C GLN A 23 17.57 -0.64 -3.24
N ILE A 24 16.36 -0.82 -2.70
CA ILE A 24 15.84 -0.06 -1.55
C ILE A 24 15.75 -0.95 -0.32
N ASP A 25 15.20 -2.15 -0.49
CA ASP A 25 15.02 -3.15 0.56
C ASP A 25 15.12 -4.54 -0.06
N GLU A 26 16.14 -5.30 0.32
CA GLU A 26 16.43 -6.62 -0.26
C GLU A 26 15.38 -7.66 0.10
N GLU A 27 14.76 -7.56 1.27
CA GLU A 27 13.77 -8.51 1.78
C GLU A 27 12.32 -7.99 1.65
N GLY A 28 12.15 -6.69 1.38
CA GLY A 28 10.86 -6.03 1.32
C GLY A 28 10.07 -6.36 0.06
N HIS A 29 8.78 -6.61 0.22
CA HIS A 29 7.83 -6.66 -0.88
C HIS A 29 6.67 -5.70 -0.64
N TYR A 30 6.11 -5.19 -1.73
CA TYR A 30 5.07 -4.18 -1.70
C TYR A 30 3.88 -4.62 -2.54
N CYS A 31 2.66 -4.37 -2.06
CA CYS A 31 1.43 -4.74 -2.77
C CYS A 31 0.94 -3.63 -3.70
N THR A 32 0.60 -2.48 -3.13
CA THR A 32 0.00 -1.35 -3.86
C THR A 32 0.83 -0.09 -3.82
N ASP A 33 1.59 0.10 -2.74
CA ASP A 33 2.36 1.30 -2.48
C ASP A 33 3.86 1.01 -2.64
N ILE A 34 4.40 1.38 -3.78
CA ILE A 34 5.83 1.25 -4.09
C ILE A 34 6.55 2.47 -3.51
N PRO A 35 7.55 2.29 -2.61
CA PRO A 35 8.09 3.38 -1.80
C PRO A 35 8.92 4.38 -2.58
N LYS A 36 9.58 3.96 -3.66
CA LYS A 36 10.49 4.80 -4.44
C LYS A 36 10.31 4.64 -5.94
N VAL A 37 10.69 5.68 -6.68
CA VAL A 37 10.85 5.61 -8.14
C VAL A 37 12.03 4.71 -8.51
N GLY A 38 12.00 4.17 -9.72
CA GLY A 38 13.09 3.38 -10.28
C GLY A 38 12.71 1.94 -10.61
N ASN A 39 13.73 1.11 -10.74
CA ASN A 39 13.56 -0.28 -11.14
C ASN A 39 12.72 -1.04 -10.11
N THR A 40 11.68 -1.68 -10.61
CA THR A 40 10.76 -2.49 -9.80
C THR A 40 10.50 -3.81 -10.53
N ILE A 41 10.61 -4.89 -9.79
CA ILE A 41 10.26 -6.23 -10.27
C ILE A 41 8.82 -6.49 -9.83
N LEU A 42 7.92 -6.68 -10.78
CA LEU A 42 6.56 -7.13 -10.52
C LEU A 42 6.51 -8.65 -10.65
N VAL A 43 6.00 -9.30 -9.62
CA VAL A 43 5.76 -10.74 -9.61
C VAL A 43 4.27 -10.98 -9.43
N ILE A 44 3.71 -11.79 -10.31
CA ILE A 44 2.30 -12.19 -10.27
C ILE A 44 2.27 -13.70 -10.17
N ASP A 45 1.76 -14.18 -9.03
CA ASP A 45 1.59 -15.61 -8.79
C ASP A 45 0.14 -16.00 -9.10
N LEU A 46 -0.02 -16.96 -9.99
CA LEU A 46 -1.30 -17.59 -10.32
C LEU A 46 -1.60 -18.66 -9.28
N VAL A 47 -2.29 -18.25 -8.20
CA VAL A 47 -2.53 -19.10 -7.04
C VAL A 47 -3.38 -20.30 -7.43
N ASP A 48 -4.47 -20.05 -8.18
CA ASP A 48 -5.33 -21.12 -8.64
C ASP A 48 -4.78 -21.82 -9.89
N PRO A 49 -4.71 -23.15 -9.89
CA PRO A 49 -4.20 -23.94 -11.02
C PRO A 49 -4.93 -23.70 -12.35
N SER A 50 -6.24 -23.37 -12.29
CA SER A 50 -7.05 -23.08 -13.48
C SER A 50 -6.56 -21.88 -14.29
N LEU A 51 -5.86 -20.93 -13.66
CA LEU A 51 -5.25 -19.81 -14.36
C LEU A 51 -4.01 -20.20 -15.16
N ARG A 52 -3.34 -21.29 -14.80
CA ARG A 52 -2.12 -21.77 -15.48
C ARG A 52 -2.41 -22.40 -16.84
N ASP A 53 -3.65 -22.86 -17.01
CA ASP A 53 -4.13 -23.42 -18.27
C ASP A 53 -4.68 -22.36 -19.25
N MET A 54 -4.65 -21.08 -18.85
CA MET A 54 -5.13 -19.97 -19.65
C MET A 54 -3.95 -19.07 -20.06
N PRO A 55 -3.92 -18.57 -21.31
CA PRO A 55 -2.96 -17.55 -21.69
C PRO A 55 -3.19 -16.27 -20.86
N ILE A 56 -2.17 -15.81 -20.16
CA ILE A 56 -2.22 -14.61 -19.33
C ILE A 56 -1.42 -13.49 -20.00
N GLY A 57 -2.09 -12.37 -20.25
CA GLY A 57 -1.49 -11.13 -20.73
C GLY A 57 -1.41 -10.08 -19.63
N ILE A 58 -0.38 -9.24 -19.67
CA ILE A 58 -0.19 -8.17 -18.70
C ILE A 58 0.07 -6.86 -19.44
N LYS A 59 -0.64 -5.80 -19.05
CA LYS A 59 -0.41 -4.45 -19.53
C LYS A 59 -0.27 -3.49 -18.37
N VAL A 60 0.86 -2.80 -18.30
CA VAL A 60 1.12 -1.77 -17.30
C VAL A 60 0.96 -0.40 -17.92
N ILE A 61 0.09 0.42 -17.35
CA ILE A 61 -0.28 1.73 -17.85
C ILE A 61 0.04 2.77 -16.78
N LYS A 62 0.69 3.87 -17.17
CA LYS A 62 0.88 5.03 -16.30
C LYS A 62 -0.39 5.87 -16.33
N GLY A 63 -1.05 6.01 -15.19
CA GLY A 63 -2.34 6.69 -15.07
C GLY A 63 -3.34 5.89 -14.23
N SER A 64 -4.55 6.42 -14.11
CA SER A 64 -5.65 5.78 -13.38
C SER A 64 -6.71 5.18 -14.31
N ASN A 65 -6.68 5.52 -15.60
CA ASN A 65 -7.64 5.11 -16.61
C ASN A 65 -6.95 4.38 -17.77
N ILE A 66 -7.62 3.38 -18.31
CA ILE A 66 -7.11 2.53 -19.39
C ILE A 66 -6.95 3.32 -20.70
N ASP A 67 -7.89 4.23 -20.98
CA ASP A 67 -8.01 4.91 -22.26
C ASP A 67 -7.07 6.12 -22.40
N GLU A 68 -6.65 6.71 -21.28
CA GLU A 68 -5.86 7.95 -21.25
C GLU A 68 -4.39 7.71 -20.84
N GLY A 69 -4.05 6.49 -20.40
CA GLY A 69 -2.75 6.18 -19.83
C GLY A 69 -1.71 5.76 -20.87
N GLU A 70 -0.47 6.14 -20.62
CA GLU A 70 0.68 5.69 -21.39
C GLU A 70 1.03 4.24 -21.05
N THR A 71 1.18 3.38 -22.07
CA THR A 71 1.59 1.98 -21.85
C THR A 71 3.08 1.92 -21.55
N VAL A 72 3.43 1.52 -20.35
CA VAL A 72 4.82 1.35 -19.88
C VAL A 72 5.35 -0.03 -20.22
N LYS A 73 4.53 -1.05 -20.09
CA LYS A 73 4.89 -2.44 -20.37
C LYS A 73 3.70 -3.20 -20.94
N HIS A 74 3.97 -4.09 -21.90
CA HIS A 74 2.97 -4.99 -22.45
C HIS A 74 3.58 -6.37 -22.63
N ILE A 75 2.97 -7.37 -22.04
CA ILE A 75 3.30 -8.78 -22.19
C ILE A 75 2.12 -9.44 -22.86
N GLN A 76 2.37 -10.06 -24.02
CA GLN A 76 1.36 -10.76 -24.78
C GLN A 76 0.84 -11.98 -24.01
N PRO A 77 -0.41 -12.37 -24.20
CA PRO A 77 -0.97 -13.56 -23.58
C PRO A 77 -0.11 -14.81 -23.87
N THR A 78 0.32 -15.47 -22.80
CA THR A 78 1.19 -16.66 -22.85
C THR A 78 0.78 -17.59 -21.72
N LEU A 79 1.00 -18.89 -21.88
CA LEU A 79 0.81 -19.89 -20.83
C LEU A 79 2.00 -19.86 -19.84
N TYR A 80 1.67 -19.91 -18.56
CA TYR A 80 2.65 -19.95 -17.45
C TYR A 80 2.41 -21.20 -16.61
N GLU A 81 3.01 -22.32 -17.01
CA GLU A 81 2.80 -23.63 -16.37
C GLU A 81 3.33 -23.65 -14.92
N ASP A 82 4.38 -22.89 -14.63
CA ASP A 82 4.92 -22.71 -13.28
C ASP A 82 4.05 -21.80 -12.41
N GLY A 83 3.11 -21.08 -13.01
CA GLY A 83 2.18 -20.19 -12.34
C GLY A 83 2.79 -18.87 -11.87
N VAL A 84 4.00 -18.51 -12.32
CA VAL A 84 4.69 -17.30 -11.91
C VAL A 84 5.02 -16.44 -13.11
N ILE A 85 4.64 -15.17 -13.07
CA ILE A 85 4.95 -14.18 -14.08
C ILE A 85 5.82 -13.11 -13.43
N SER A 86 7.05 -12.97 -13.88
CA SER A 86 7.98 -11.94 -13.40
C SER A 86 8.32 -10.97 -14.51
N THR A 87 8.25 -9.68 -14.21
CA THR A 87 8.64 -8.62 -15.16
C THR A 87 9.28 -7.46 -14.45
N GLN A 88 10.27 -6.86 -15.10
CA GLN A 88 10.96 -5.68 -14.57
C GLN A 88 10.58 -4.45 -15.38
N SER A 89 10.32 -3.35 -14.70
CA SER A 89 10.04 -2.05 -15.28
C SER A 89 10.58 -0.94 -14.39
N SER A 90 10.94 0.19 -15.01
CA SER A 90 11.27 1.40 -14.26
C SER A 90 10.03 2.26 -14.14
N PHE A 91 9.70 2.64 -12.91
CA PHE A 91 8.54 3.49 -12.61
C PHE A 91 8.99 4.86 -12.14
N ASP A 92 8.36 5.89 -12.68
CA ASP A 92 8.39 7.25 -12.16
C ASP A 92 7.34 7.44 -11.05
N GLN A 93 7.39 8.57 -10.39
CA GLN A 93 6.37 8.94 -9.43
C GLN A 93 4.98 9.02 -10.08
N GLY A 94 3.97 8.41 -9.46
CA GLY A 94 2.61 8.48 -9.96
C GLY A 94 1.76 7.24 -9.69
N LYS A 95 0.61 7.22 -10.36
CA LYS A 95 -0.32 6.09 -10.33
C LYS A 95 -0.11 5.23 -11.56
N TYR A 96 -0.23 3.93 -11.37
CA TYR A 96 -0.14 2.94 -12.43
C TYR A 96 -1.29 1.94 -12.31
N LEU A 97 -1.70 1.42 -13.45
CA LEU A 97 -2.70 0.39 -13.59
C LEU A 97 -2.05 -0.84 -14.21
N VAL A 98 -2.05 -1.95 -13.50
CA VAL A 98 -1.64 -3.25 -14.02
C VAL A 98 -2.89 -4.02 -14.41
N LEU A 99 -3.08 -4.19 -15.71
CA LEU A 99 -4.17 -4.97 -16.27
C LEU A 99 -3.67 -6.40 -16.48
N ILE A 100 -4.36 -7.34 -15.88
CA ILE A 100 -4.12 -8.77 -16.03
C ILE A 100 -5.32 -9.34 -16.78
N THR A 101 -5.08 -9.97 -17.92
CA THR A 101 -6.11 -10.59 -18.75
C THR A 101 -5.84 -12.08 -18.86
N ALA A 102 -6.82 -12.90 -18.54
CA ALA A 102 -6.77 -14.34 -18.80
C ALA A 102 -7.72 -14.68 -19.94
N GLU A 103 -7.19 -15.29 -21.00
CA GLU A 103 -7.96 -15.70 -22.19
C GLU A 103 -8.66 -17.02 -21.94
N GLY A 104 -9.78 -16.96 -21.19
CA GLY A 104 -10.68 -18.09 -20.92
C GLY A 104 -12.06 -17.86 -21.52
N VAL A 105 -12.98 -18.77 -21.23
CA VAL A 105 -14.39 -18.63 -21.61
C VAL A 105 -15.24 -18.69 -20.32
N PRO A 106 -15.73 -17.56 -19.85
CA PRO A 106 -15.54 -16.17 -20.32
C PRO A 106 -14.12 -15.63 -20.03
N PRO A 107 -13.67 -14.59 -20.77
CA PRO A 107 -12.37 -13.96 -20.51
C PRO A 107 -12.40 -13.25 -19.15
N LEU A 108 -11.31 -13.38 -18.39
CA LEU A 108 -11.18 -12.75 -17.10
C LEU A 108 -10.28 -11.53 -17.23
N ASN A 109 -10.70 -10.41 -16.65
CA ASN A 109 -9.94 -9.17 -16.62
C ASN A 109 -9.87 -8.62 -15.19
N TYR A 110 -8.69 -8.22 -14.79
CA TYR A 110 -8.48 -7.57 -13.50
C TYR A 110 -7.57 -6.35 -13.64
N ALA A 111 -7.93 -5.28 -12.93
CA ALA A 111 -7.17 -4.04 -12.87
C ALA A 111 -6.59 -3.84 -11.47
N TYR A 112 -5.27 -3.83 -11.37
CA TYR A 112 -4.54 -3.65 -10.12
C TYR A 112 -3.91 -2.26 -10.07
N HIS A 113 -4.23 -1.49 -9.03
CA HIS A 113 -3.73 -0.13 -8.90
C HIS A 113 -2.44 -0.09 -8.09
N LEU A 114 -1.38 0.49 -8.68
CA LEU A 114 -0.12 0.77 -7.99
C LEU A 114 0.05 2.28 -7.79
N ARG A 115 0.70 2.65 -6.70
CA ARG A 115 1.10 4.01 -6.38
C ARG A 115 2.59 4.03 -6.10
N VAL A 116 3.34 4.81 -6.87
CA VAL A 116 4.80 4.89 -6.78
C VAL A 116 5.20 6.21 -6.13
N GLU A 117 5.93 6.13 -5.01
CA GLU A 117 6.41 7.29 -4.22
C GLU A 117 5.30 8.32 -3.92
N MET A 118 4.10 7.83 -3.60
CA MET A 118 2.96 8.67 -3.25
C MET A 118 2.66 8.57 -1.76
N ILE A 119 2.41 9.72 -1.13
CA ILE A 119 2.03 9.77 0.28
C ILE A 119 0.61 9.18 0.44
N ASN A 120 0.51 8.17 1.27
CA ASN A 120 -0.78 7.63 1.67
C ASN A 120 -1.36 8.47 2.81
N TYR A 121 -2.08 9.54 2.46
CA TYR A 121 -2.67 10.46 3.44
C TYR A 121 -3.62 9.76 4.43
N ALA A 122 -4.29 8.69 4.01
CA ALA A 122 -5.17 7.92 4.89
C ALA A 122 -4.40 7.25 6.03
N ASN A 123 -3.23 6.67 5.73
CA ASN A 123 -2.36 6.06 6.73
C ASN A 123 -1.72 7.11 7.64
N VAL A 124 -1.28 8.24 7.09
CA VAL A 124 -0.76 9.38 7.86
C VAL A 124 -1.83 9.90 8.83
N PHE A 125 -3.05 10.08 8.35
CA PHE A 125 -4.17 10.54 9.18
C PHE A 125 -4.48 9.55 10.31
N ARG A 126 -4.59 8.26 10.00
CA ARG A 126 -4.82 7.22 11.03
C ARG A 126 -3.72 7.18 12.08
N ALA A 127 -2.46 7.28 11.67
CA ALA A 127 -1.32 7.32 12.58
C ALA A 127 -1.31 8.58 13.47
N SER A 128 -1.88 9.70 12.99
CA SER A 128 -1.93 10.97 13.71
C SER A 128 -3.05 11.05 14.75
N ILE A 129 -4.10 10.25 14.65
CA ILE A 129 -5.26 10.30 15.57
C ILE A 129 -4.82 10.02 17.01
N GLY A 130 -4.02 8.98 17.25
CA GLY A 130 -3.55 8.61 18.58
C GLY A 130 -2.80 9.74 19.29
N PRO A 131 -1.72 10.29 18.71
CA PRO A 131 -0.99 11.43 19.28
C PRO A 131 -1.86 12.67 19.50
N MET A 132 -2.78 12.99 18.58
CA MET A 132 -3.69 14.13 18.71
C MET A 132 -4.63 13.97 19.90
N VAL A 133 -5.23 12.79 20.08
CA VAL A 133 -6.11 12.50 21.22
C VAL A 133 -5.32 12.58 22.54
N ALA A 134 -4.11 12.01 22.59
CA ALA A 134 -3.25 12.07 23.75
C ALA A 134 -2.90 13.53 24.13
N LEU A 135 -2.57 14.36 23.14
CA LEU A 135 -2.26 15.78 23.34
C LEU A 135 -3.48 16.56 23.87
N LEU A 136 -4.67 16.26 23.34
CA LEU A 136 -5.90 16.89 23.77
C LEU A 136 -6.25 16.51 25.23
N LEU A 137 -6.10 15.23 25.59
CA LEU A 137 -6.33 14.76 26.96
C LEU A 137 -5.31 15.37 27.95
N THR A 138 -4.04 15.44 27.58
CA THR A 138 -3.00 16.04 28.45
C THR A 138 -3.23 17.54 28.65
N THR A 139 -3.63 18.27 27.60
CA THR A 139 -3.97 19.70 27.73
C THR A 139 -5.19 19.92 28.61
N LEU A 140 -6.25 19.11 28.45
CA LEU A 140 -7.44 19.18 29.31
C LEU A 140 -7.13 18.84 30.78
N LEU A 141 -6.33 17.80 31.02
CA LEU A 141 -5.88 17.45 32.36
C LEU A 141 -5.02 18.56 32.98
N GLY A 142 -4.07 19.10 32.23
CA GLY A 142 -3.25 20.24 32.64
C GLY A 142 -4.11 21.44 33.00
N TYR A 143 -5.05 21.82 32.15
CA TYR A 143 -5.99 22.92 32.43
C TYR A 143 -6.81 22.68 33.68
N LYS A 144 -7.33 21.46 33.88
CA LYS A 144 -8.11 21.09 35.06
C LYS A 144 -7.28 21.11 36.36
N LEU A 145 -6.02 20.68 36.26
CA LEU A 145 -5.07 20.74 37.38
C LEU A 145 -4.73 22.18 37.78
N PHE A 146 -4.39 23.04 36.79
CA PHE A 146 -4.09 24.45 37.05
C PHE A 146 -5.31 25.23 37.62
N LYS A 147 -6.53 24.89 37.21
CA LYS A 147 -7.76 25.49 37.71
C LYS A 147 -8.16 24.98 39.09
N SER A 148 -7.63 23.83 39.51
CA SER A 148 -7.94 23.21 40.80
C SER A 148 -7.37 24.02 41.98
N LYS A 149 -8.22 24.39 42.95
CA LYS A 149 -7.80 25.14 44.14
C LYS A 149 -6.73 24.37 44.94
N ARG A 150 -6.77 23.04 44.95
CA ARG A 150 -5.81 22.17 45.65
C ARG A 150 -4.40 22.25 45.06
N PHE A 151 -4.27 22.35 43.72
CA PHE A 151 -2.97 22.46 43.08
C PHE A 151 -2.34 23.83 43.29
N ARG A 152 -3.14 24.89 43.25
CA ARG A 152 -2.68 26.27 43.57
C ARG A 152 -2.22 26.41 45.01
N SER A 153 -2.91 25.81 45.99
CA SER A 153 -2.47 25.83 47.39
C SER A 153 -1.20 25.03 47.64
N TRP A 154 -1.02 23.92 46.94
CA TRP A 154 0.21 23.12 47.01
C TRP A 154 1.43 23.84 46.42
N LEU A 155 1.28 24.54 45.27
CA LEU A 155 2.34 25.39 44.69
C LEU A 155 2.71 26.57 45.64
N ALA A 156 1.73 27.20 46.24
CA ALA A 156 1.96 28.29 47.21
C ALA A 156 2.73 27.81 48.43
N SER A 157 2.46 26.59 48.92
CA SER A 157 3.17 26.02 50.11
C SER A 157 4.63 25.63 49.81
N ARG A 158 5.01 25.40 48.53
CA ARG A 158 6.40 25.12 48.15
C ARG A 158 7.24 26.39 47.94
N GLY A 159 6.60 27.52 47.60
CA GLY A 159 7.28 28.80 47.44
C GLY A 159 7.70 29.44 48.73
N SER A 160 7.05 29.08 49.89
CA SER A 160 7.34 29.67 51.20
C SER A 160 8.46 28.97 52.01
N LYS A 161 9.16 27.98 51.44
CA LYS A 161 10.27 27.25 52.09
C LYS A 161 11.66 27.65 51.64
N LYS A 162 11.80 28.83 51.05
CA LYS A 162 13.09 29.37 50.54
C LYS A 162 13.44 30.72 51.17
N ASP A 163 13.13 30.93 52.44
CA ASP A 163 13.74 32.01 53.26
C ASP A 163 14.27 31.39 54.57
#